data_197245ac3f221a6cdcbbae6c956c5d99
#
_entry.id   197245ac3f221a6cdcbbae6c956c5d99
#
_cell.length_a   1.000
_cell.length_b   1.000
_cell.length_c   1.000
_cell.angle_alpha   90.00
_cell.angle_beta   90.00
_cell.angle_gamma   90.00
#
_symmetry.space_group_name_H-M   'P 1'
#
loop_
_entity.id
_entity.type
_entity.pdbx_description
1 polymer ?
#
loop_
_entity_poly.entity_id
_entity_poly.type
_entity_poly.pdbx_seq_one_letter_code
_entity_poly.pdbx_strand_id
1 'polypeptide(L)' 'MTLQARLDALKERHAALELRIADEDQRPLPDGETLNRLKIEKLHVKEEMERLRSQA' A
#
# COMPACT_ATOMS: atom_id res chain seq x y z
N MET A 1 18.72 -8.51 -4.67
CA MET A 1 17.88 -8.04 -3.57
C MET A 1 17.39 -9.23 -2.77
N THR A 2 17.56 -9.20 -1.45
CA THR A 2 17.09 -10.31 -0.61
C THR A 2 15.59 -10.28 -0.43
N LEU A 3 15.01 -11.42 -0.05
CA LEU A 3 13.59 -11.50 0.25
C LEU A 3 13.20 -10.51 1.35
N GLN A 4 14.01 -10.42 2.40
CA GLN A 4 13.74 -9.52 3.51
C GLN A 4 13.78 -8.05 3.06
N ALA A 5 14.74 -7.68 2.24
CA ALA A 5 14.84 -6.31 1.72
C ALA A 5 13.60 -5.96 0.89
N ARG A 6 13.12 -6.92 0.10
CA ARG A 6 11.93 -6.70 -0.72
C ARG A 6 10.67 -6.56 0.14
N LEU A 7 10.55 -7.39 1.17
CA LEU A 7 9.44 -7.28 2.12
C LEU A 7 9.46 -5.93 2.83
N ASP A 8 10.63 -5.47 3.25
CA ASP A 8 10.77 -4.19 3.93
C ASP A 8 10.36 -3.03 3.01
N ALA A 9 10.75 -3.08 1.74
CA ALA A 9 10.37 -2.07 0.77
C ALA A 9 8.86 -2.04 0.56
N LEU A 10 8.23 -3.21 0.49
CA LEU A 10 6.78 -3.30 0.35
C LEU A 10 6.05 -2.79 1.59
N LYS A 11 6.58 -3.07 2.78
CA LYS A 11 6.02 -2.54 4.02
C LYS A 11 6.06 -1.02 4.06
N GLU A 12 7.16 -0.44 3.62
CA GLU A 12 7.28 1.02 3.54
C GLU A 12 6.29 1.61 2.55
N ARG A 13 6.14 0.97 1.40
CA ARG A 13 5.17 1.42 0.40
C ARG A 13 3.74 1.32 0.93
N HIS A 14 3.43 0.22 1.62
CA HIS A 14 2.11 0.02 2.23
C HIS A 14 1.80 1.14 3.23
N ALA A 15 2.76 1.46 4.11
CA ALA A 15 2.60 2.53 5.08
C ALA A 15 2.42 3.89 4.41
N ALA A 16 3.18 4.16 3.36
CA ALA A 16 3.06 5.41 2.61
C ALA A 16 1.69 5.54 1.97
N LEU A 17 1.17 4.45 1.40
CA LEU A 17 -0.15 4.45 0.79
C LEU A 17 -1.24 4.68 1.84
N GLU A 18 -1.11 4.10 3.03
CA GLU A 18 -2.07 4.34 4.11
C GLU A 18 -2.11 5.81 4.51
N LEU A 19 -0.95 6.46 4.60
CA LEU A 19 -0.88 7.88 4.92
C LEU A 19 -1.53 8.73 3.83
N ARG A 20 -1.32 8.39 2.58
CA ARG A 20 -1.92 9.13 1.47
C ARG A 20 -3.43 8.95 1.44
N ILE A 21 -3.92 7.75 1.74
CA ILE A 21 -5.36 7.49 1.82
C ILE A 21 -5.98 8.32 2.94
N ALA A 22 -5.36 8.33 4.11
CA ALA A 22 -5.85 9.11 5.24
C ALA A 22 -5.87 10.61 4.92
N ASP A 23 -4.81 11.11 4.27
CA ASP A 23 -4.72 12.51 3.89
C ASP A 23 -5.84 12.89 2.91
N GLU A 24 -6.06 12.07 1.89
CA GLU A 24 -7.11 12.33 0.91
C GLU A 24 -8.50 12.27 1.54
N ASP A 25 -8.71 11.32 2.46
CA ASP A 25 -9.99 11.13 3.13
C ASP A 25 -10.35 12.30 4.05
N GLN A 26 -9.33 13.02 4.56
CA GLN A 26 -9.53 14.17 5.45
C GLN A 26 -9.81 15.47 4.71
N ARG A 27 -9.70 15.50 3.40
CA ARG A 27 -9.98 16.70 2.64
C ARG A 27 -11.47 17.05 2.69
N PRO A 28 -11.83 18.34 2.62
CA PRO A 28 -13.24 18.75 2.64
C PRO A 28 -14.06 18.11 1.51
N LEU A 29 -13.43 17.90 0.34
CA LEU A 29 -14.05 17.19 -0.77
C LEU A 29 -13.11 16.10 -1.23
N PRO A 30 -13.15 14.92 -0.59
CA PRO A 30 -12.29 13.81 -0.98
C PRO A 30 -12.58 13.39 -2.43
N ASP A 31 -11.51 13.11 -3.18
CA ASP A 31 -11.65 12.60 -4.54
C ASP A 31 -11.81 11.08 -4.47
N GLY A 32 -13.04 10.61 -4.72
CA GLY A 32 -13.36 9.18 -4.66
C GLY A 32 -12.56 8.36 -5.65
N GLU A 33 -12.25 8.91 -6.83
CA GLU A 33 -11.45 8.21 -7.82
C GLU A 33 -10.01 8.02 -7.33
N THR A 34 -9.42 9.07 -6.76
CA THR A 34 -8.07 8.99 -6.19
C THR A 34 -8.03 8.01 -5.02
N LEU A 35 -9.02 8.07 -4.12
CA LEU A 35 -9.12 7.15 -2.99
C LEU A 35 -9.21 5.70 -3.47
N ASN A 36 -10.04 5.44 -4.45
CA ASN A 36 -10.21 4.09 -4.99
C ASN A 36 -8.90 3.57 -5.58
N ARG A 37 -8.20 4.41 -6.35
CA ARG A 37 -6.92 4.04 -6.96
C ARG A 37 -5.88 3.72 -5.89
N LEU A 38 -5.79 4.54 -4.84
CA LEU A 38 -4.86 4.32 -3.74
C LEU A 38 -5.17 3.02 -2.99
N LYS A 39 -6.44 2.74 -2.76
CA LYS A 39 -6.86 1.51 -2.08
C LYS A 39 -6.55 0.27 -2.90
N ILE A 40 -6.73 0.33 -4.20
CA ILE A 40 -6.39 -0.78 -5.11
C ILE A 40 -4.88 -1.02 -5.08
N GLU A 41 -4.09 0.04 -5.15
CA GLU A 41 -2.64 -0.08 -5.09
C GLU A 41 -2.18 -0.69 -3.77
N LYS A 42 -2.77 -0.24 -2.66
CA LYS A 42 -2.49 -0.78 -1.34
C LYS A 42 -2.81 -2.28 -1.28
N LEU A 43 -3.92 -2.68 -1.85
CA LEU A 43 -4.31 -4.09 -1.91
C LEU A 43 -3.28 -4.92 -2.67
N HIS A 44 -2.81 -4.43 -3.82
CA HIS A 44 -1.80 -5.13 -4.61
C HIS A 44 -0.50 -5.30 -3.83
N VAL A 45 -0.07 -4.25 -3.11
CA VAL A 45 1.13 -4.32 -2.27
C VAL A 45 0.95 -5.37 -1.17
N LYS A 46 -0.21 -5.38 -0.53
CA LYS A 46 -0.51 -6.35 0.53
C LYS A 46 -0.48 -7.79 -0.01
N GLU A 47 -1.09 -8.02 -1.17
CA GLU A 47 -1.10 -9.33 -1.78
C GLU A 47 0.30 -9.80 -2.12
N GLU A 48 1.14 -8.91 -2.61
CA GLU A 48 2.52 -9.25 -2.93
C GLU A 48 3.32 -9.59 -1.67
N MET A 49 3.12 -8.85 -0.57
CA MET A 49 3.74 -9.18 0.69
C MET A 49 3.35 -10.57 1.18
N GLU A 50 2.08 -10.90 1.10
CA GLU A 50 1.59 -12.22 1.50
C GLU A 50 2.18 -13.33 0.65
N ARG A 51 2.30 -13.10 -0.66
CA ARG A 51 2.89 -14.05 -1.59
C ARG A 51 4.35 -14.31 -1.22
N LEU A 52 5.11 -13.25 -0.93
CA LEU A 52 6.51 -13.38 -0.55
C LEU A 52 6.68 -14.10 0.78
N ARG A 53 5.79 -13.84 1.74
CA ARG A 53 5.82 -14.55 3.02
C ARG A 53 5.58 -16.04 2.85
N SER A 54 4.71 -16.41 1.92
CA SER A 54 4.44 -17.83 1.63
C SER A 54 5.62 -18.56 1.06
N GLN A 55 6.56 -17.83 0.45
CA GLN A 55 7.75 -18.41 -0.14
C GLN A 55 8.90 -18.58 0.86
N ALA A 56 8.76 -17.99 2.03
CA ALA A 56 9.83 -17.97 3.03
C ALA A 56 9.87 -19.25 3.89
#